data_94687143ff66e8ebc0609af63a58ce90
#
_entry.id   94687143ff66e8ebc0609af63a58ce90
#
_cell.length_a   1.000
_cell.length_b   1.000
_cell.length_c   1.000
_cell.angle_alpha   90.00
_cell.angle_beta   90.00
_cell.angle_gamma   90.00
#
_symmetry.space_group_name_H-M   'P 1'
#
loop_
_entity.id
_entity.type
_entity.pdbx_description
1 polymer ?
#
loop_
_entity_poly.entity_id
_entity_poly.type
_entity_poly.pdbx_seq_one_letter_code
_entity_poly.pdbx_strand_id
1 'polypeptide(L)'
;MNMKKFVCLILAIVCLFSLASCSLINKPDTPDEPDVPTLEAHKCESICDKCQKCLDAECSESVCAEKCQGHEPVSATYSFKVMSFNLDQAYGSDSTKRNRILDKILSEIPDLLGVQEETTAWADYLEETLKSEGYVRVGEFRSTSTSHAYYSYREASAIYYNVDRFELVDSGTFWLSPTPDVEGSVAGGWHSAALFPRVCTWVVLKDKLSGLEFAYFNSHFSYEHETLRNESAKLIISRIEELGIPAFFSGDLNFASNEETDTYAAITAVMDDSRTASPETMNGNTFHNYGYAAGESYGDGKCKTVPIDYIFATKGDFDAISFKILSETGDKGDVSDYYSDHFAIVANYQLTVVYER
;
A
#
# COMPACT_ATOMS: atom_id res chain seq x y z
N MET A 1 -56.19 18.00 -26.59
CA MET A 1 -54.72 18.18 -26.54
C MET A 1 -54.20 17.32 -25.38
N ASN A 2 -53.50 16.24 -25.69
CA ASN A 2 -53.26 15.12 -24.79
C ASN A 2 -52.17 15.44 -23.73
N MET A 3 -52.56 15.38 -22.50
CA MET A 3 -51.72 15.61 -21.29
C MET A 3 -50.43 14.78 -21.25
N LYS A 4 -50.32 13.69 -22.02
CA LYS A 4 -49.14 12.84 -22.15
C LYS A 4 -47.98 13.44 -22.97
N LYS A 5 -48.20 14.48 -23.75
CA LYS A 5 -47.14 15.17 -24.50
C LYS A 5 -46.47 16.29 -23.74
N PHE A 6 -47.07 16.76 -22.63
CA PHE A 6 -46.52 17.84 -21.82
C PHE A 6 -45.52 17.34 -20.76
N VAL A 7 -45.66 16.08 -20.32
CA VAL A 7 -44.76 15.47 -19.35
C VAL A 7 -43.43 15.09 -19.96
N CYS A 8 -43.39 14.69 -21.24
CA CYS A 8 -42.12 14.36 -21.93
C CYS A 8 -41.24 15.58 -22.23
N LEU A 9 -41.83 16.77 -22.36
CA LEU A 9 -41.08 17.99 -22.66
C LEU A 9 -40.42 18.62 -21.44
N ILE A 10 -41.00 18.42 -20.24
CA ILE A 10 -40.45 18.91 -18.98
C ILE A 10 -39.29 18.00 -18.50
N LEU A 11 -39.38 16.68 -18.76
CA LEU A 11 -38.27 15.75 -18.42
C LEU A 11 -37.03 15.92 -19.34
N ALA A 12 -37.24 16.37 -20.60
CA ALA A 12 -36.13 16.65 -21.50
C ALA A 12 -35.36 17.95 -21.16
N ILE A 13 -36.02 18.90 -20.50
CA ILE A 13 -35.38 20.18 -20.09
C ILE A 13 -34.64 20.04 -18.74
N VAL A 14 -35.10 19.15 -17.89
CA VAL A 14 -34.39 18.88 -16.60
C VAL A 14 -33.10 18.06 -16.80
N CYS A 15 -33.06 17.20 -17.84
CA CYS A 15 -31.81 16.48 -18.18
C CYS A 15 -30.74 17.32 -18.90
N LEU A 16 -31.07 18.53 -19.37
CA LEU A 16 -30.12 19.41 -20.06
C LEU A 16 -29.44 20.43 -19.13
N PHE A 17 -29.88 20.56 -17.88
CA PHE A 17 -29.29 21.48 -16.90
C PHE A 17 -28.46 20.78 -15.79
N SER A 18 -28.37 19.44 -15.79
CA SER A 18 -27.56 18.68 -14.84
C SER A 18 -26.16 18.28 -15.37
N LEU A 19 -25.77 18.77 -16.56
CA LEU A 19 -24.44 18.49 -17.15
C LEU A 19 -23.49 19.70 -17.13
N ALA A 20 -23.75 20.72 -16.31
CA ALA A 20 -22.92 21.92 -16.27
C ALA A 20 -22.49 22.29 -14.85
N SER A 21 -22.00 21.32 -14.08
CA SER A 21 -21.15 21.60 -12.91
C SER A 21 -20.23 20.42 -12.58
N CYS A 22 -19.53 19.88 -13.59
CA CYS A 22 -18.24 19.30 -13.32
C CYS A 22 -17.26 20.47 -13.22
N SER A 23 -17.03 20.94 -12.01
CA SER A 23 -15.92 21.80 -11.68
C SER A 23 -14.63 21.10 -12.13
N LEU A 24 -13.87 21.80 -12.94
CA LEU A 24 -12.48 21.55 -13.23
C LEU A 24 -11.70 21.44 -11.90
N ILE A 25 -11.67 20.27 -11.30
CA ILE A 25 -10.54 19.86 -10.50
C ILE A 25 -9.48 19.58 -11.57
N ASN A 26 -8.49 20.46 -11.68
CA ASN A 26 -7.27 20.15 -12.40
C ASN A 26 -6.74 18.86 -11.76
N LYS A 27 -6.94 17.72 -12.42
CA LYS A 27 -6.19 16.51 -12.12
C LYS A 27 -4.72 16.95 -12.17
N PRO A 28 -3.92 16.76 -11.13
CA PRO A 28 -2.48 16.96 -11.27
C PRO A 28 -2.07 16.09 -12.47
N ASP A 29 -1.23 16.66 -13.34
CA ASP A 29 -0.73 15.97 -14.53
C ASP A 29 -0.32 14.56 -14.06
N THR A 30 -1.05 13.55 -14.57
CA THR A 30 -0.60 12.17 -14.41
C THR A 30 0.82 12.16 -14.95
N PRO A 31 1.80 11.62 -14.19
CA PRO A 31 3.13 11.46 -14.74
C PRO A 31 2.96 10.81 -16.12
N ASP A 32 3.57 11.39 -17.13
CA ASP A 32 3.53 10.83 -18.48
C ASP A 32 3.75 9.33 -18.36
N GLU A 33 2.77 8.55 -18.86
CA GLU A 33 2.91 7.10 -19.00
C GLU A 33 4.30 6.87 -19.59
N PRO A 34 5.20 6.13 -18.94
CA PRO A 34 6.49 5.88 -19.54
C PRO A 34 6.22 5.27 -20.91
N ASP A 35 6.74 5.91 -21.96
CA ASP A 35 6.68 5.36 -23.31
C ASP A 35 7.17 3.92 -23.23
N VAL A 36 6.22 2.97 -23.14
CA VAL A 36 6.55 1.56 -23.32
C VAL A 36 7.09 1.49 -24.73
N PRO A 37 8.38 1.23 -24.92
CA PRO A 37 8.94 1.19 -26.26
C PRO A 37 8.11 0.14 -27.02
N THR A 38 7.31 0.60 -28.00
CA THR A 38 6.65 -0.33 -28.92
C THR A 38 7.77 -1.15 -29.52
N LEU A 39 7.84 -2.42 -29.11
CA LEU A 39 8.78 -3.37 -29.68
C LEU A 39 8.46 -3.42 -31.17
N GLU A 40 9.20 -2.65 -31.98
CA GLU A 40 9.16 -2.85 -33.41
C GLU A 40 9.57 -4.30 -33.65
N ALA A 41 8.73 -5.02 -34.43
CA ALA A 41 9.01 -6.41 -34.74
C ALA A 41 10.44 -6.51 -35.25
N HIS A 42 11.27 -7.27 -34.55
CA HIS A 42 12.67 -7.44 -34.87
C HIS A 42 12.80 -7.99 -36.29
N LYS A 43 13.39 -7.21 -37.18
CA LYS A 43 13.80 -7.68 -38.49
C LYS A 43 15.25 -8.09 -38.42
N CYS A 44 15.48 -9.37 -38.20
CA CYS A 44 16.80 -9.92 -38.45
C CYS A 44 17.12 -9.82 -39.95
N GLU A 45 18.22 -9.15 -40.27
CA GLU A 45 18.78 -9.24 -41.63
C GLU A 45 19.27 -10.66 -41.94
N SER A 46 19.31 -11.54 -40.93
CA SER A 46 19.72 -12.93 -41.08
C SER A 46 19.37 -13.79 -39.87
N ILE A 47 18.94 -15.02 -40.12
CA ILE A 47 18.68 -16.03 -39.08
C ILE A 47 20.01 -16.69 -38.70
N CYS A 48 20.33 -16.66 -37.41
CA CYS A 48 21.45 -17.34 -36.83
C CYS A 48 20.96 -18.52 -35.98
N ASP A 49 21.37 -19.74 -36.35
CA ASP A 49 21.08 -20.96 -35.61
C ASP A 49 21.71 -21.02 -34.21
N LYS A 50 22.58 -20.05 -33.89
CA LYS A 50 23.20 -19.86 -32.57
C LYS A 50 22.57 -18.77 -31.74
N CYS A 51 21.60 -18.02 -32.26
CA CYS A 51 20.91 -16.96 -31.58
C CYS A 51 19.48 -17.40 -31.28
N GLN A 52 19.21 -17.79 -30.04
CA GLN A 52 17.87 -18.22 -29.61
C GLN A 52 16.80 -17.17 -29.95
N LYS A 53 17.13 -15.87 -29.89
CA LYS A 53 16.24 -14.78 -30.23
C LYS A 53 15.83 -14.75 -31.69
N CYS A 54 16.70 -15.16 -32.60
CA CYS A 54 16.34 -15.33 -34.02
C CYS A 54 15.41 -16.52 -34.23
N LEU A 55 15.51 -17.56 -33.43
CA LEU A 55 14.63 -18.72 -33.47
C LEU A 55 13.26 -18.44 -32.90
N ASP A 56 13.19 -17.66 -31.83
CA ASP A 56 11.93 -17.31 -31.14
C ASP A 56 11.12 -16.25 -31.90
N ALA A 57 11.75 -15.45 -32.76
CA ALA A 57 11.11 -14.34 -33.49
C ALA A 57 10.46 -14.75 -34.84
N GLU A 58 10.34 -16.03 -35.17
CA GLU A 58 9.79 -16.52 -36.46
C GLU A 58 10.37 -15.78 -37.67
N CYS A 59 11.67 -15.46 -37.66
CA CYS A 59 12.30 -14.75 -38.74
C CYS A 59 12.31 -15.63 -40.00
N SER A 60 11.65 -15.19 -41.08
CA SER A 60 11.42 -15.97 -42.29
C SER A 60 12.48 -15.81 -43.37
N GLU A 61 13.49 -14.97 -43.22
CA GLU A 61 14.50 -14.74 -44.24
C GLU A 61 15.92 -14.74 -43.67
N SER A 62 16.80 -15.50 -44.33
CA SER A 62 18.15 -15.78 -43.88
C SER A 62 19.19 -15.00 -44.67
N VAL A 63 19.93 -14.15 -44.02
CA VAL A 63 21.34 -13.84 -44.35
C VAL A 63 22.07 -13.74 -43.00
N CYS A 64 22.87 -14.71 -42.70
CA CYS A 64 23.47 -14.85 -41.41
C CYS A 64 24.58 -13.86 -41.12
N ALA A 65 24.73 -13.47 -40.15
CA ALA A 65 24.91 -13.50 -38.76
C ALA A 65 26.33 -13.35 -38.24
N GLU A 66 27.32 -13.00 -39.04
CA GLU A 66 28.54 -12.38 -38.50
C GLU A 66 28.23 -10.98 -37.92
N LYS A 67 26.97 -10.51 -38.08
CA LYS A 67 26.52 -9.19 -37.68
C LYS A 67 25.30 -9.17 -36.72
N CYS A 68 24.87 -10.29 -36.20
CA CYS A 68 24.00 -10.27 -35.03
C CYS A 68 24.81 -9.81 -33.80
N GLN A 69 25.19 -8.56 -33.80
CA GLN A 69 25.57 -7.91 -32.55
C GLN A 69 24.30 -7.87 -31.71
N GLY A 70 24.35 -8.50 -30.53
CA GLY A 70 23.22 -8.54 -29.63
C GLY A 70 22.63 -7.15 -29.51
N HIS A 71 21.30 -7.04 -29.69
CA HIS A 71 20.65 -5.76 -29.50
C HIS A 71 20.93 -5.30 -28.06
N GLU A 72 21.31 -4.05 -27.92
CA GLU A 72 21.40 -3.44 -26.58
C GLU A 72 20.07 -3.67 -25.88
N PRO A 73 20.10 -4.19 -24.65
CA PRO A 73 18.87 -4.39 -23.89
C PRO A 73 18.16 -3.06 -23.72
N VAL A 74 16.84 -3.06 -23.90
CA VAL A 74 16.02 -1.89 -23.63
C VAL A 74 15.54 -1.99 -22.19
N SER A 75 15.78 -0.95 -21.40
CA SER A 75 15.26 -0.87 -20.06
C SER A 75 14.10 0.13 -19.98
N ALA A 76 13.09 -0.20 -19.23
CA ALA A 76 12.03 0.73 -18.83
C ALA A 76 11.99 0.82 -17.30
N THR A 77 11.74 2.02 -16.78
CA THR A 77 11.64 2.28 -15.35
C THR A 77 10.19 2.58 -14.99
N TYR A 78 9.67 1.88 -14.01
CA TYR A 78 8.32 2.01 -13.50
C TYR A 78 8.37 2.53 -12.08
N SER A 79 7.51 3.48 -11.76
CA SER A 79 7.43 4.07 -10.42
C SER A 79 6.27 3.46 -9.65
N PHE A 80 6.44 3.28 -8.34
CA PHE A 80 5.41 2.85 -7.40
C PHE A 80 5.35 3.82 -6.24
N LYS A 81 4.14 4.21 -5.85
CA LYS A 81 3.91 4.99 -4.64
C LYS A 81 3.12 4.15 -3.64
N VAL A 82 3.75 3.87 -2.51
CA VAL A 82 3.17 3.10 -1.41
C VAL A 82 2.92 4.03 -0.23
N MET A 83 1.72 3.97 0.34
CA MET A 83 1.32 4.75 1.51
C MET A 83 0.89 3.81 2.63
N SER A 84 1.29 4.11 3.87
CA SER A 84 0.78 3.47 5.09
C SER A 84 0.17 4.50 6.02
N PHE A 85 -1.00 4.17 6.60
CA PHE A 85 -1.74 5.12 7.41
C PHE A 85 -2.59 4.45 8.50
N ASN A 86 -2.22 4.65 9.76
CA ASN A 86 -3.09 4.33 10.88
C ASN A 86 -4.20 5.39 10.98
N LEU A 87 -5.47 4.95 10.83
CA LEU A 87 -6.65 5.85 10.69
C LEU A 87 -7.20 6.36 12.02
N ASP A 88 -6.74 5.80 13.15
CA ASP A 88 -7.35 5.98 14.46
C ASP A 88 -8.80 5.46 14.52
N GLN A 89 -8.97 4.28 15.11
CA GLN A 89 -10.27 3.58 15.20
C GLN A 89 -11.40 4.42 15.79
N ALA A 90 -11.07 5.38 16.68
CA ALA A 90 -12.06 6.16 17.42
C ALA A 90 -12.89 7.07 16.51
N TYR A 91 -12.39 7.44 15.35
CA TYR A 91 -12.98 8.49 14.52
C TYR A 91 -13.62 8.04 13.21
N GLY A 92 -13.81 6.74 13.01
CA GLY A 92 -14.46 6.21 11.81
C GLY A 92 -15.87 6.76 11.53
N SER A 93 -16.54 7.33 12.53
CA SER A 93 -17.83 7.99 12.37
C SER A 93 -17.76 9.53 12.37
N ASP A 94 -16.60 10.13 12.59
CA ASP A 94 -16.40 11.58 12.56
C ASP A 94 -16.21 12.06 11.11
N SER A 95 -17.21 12.78 10.60
CA SER A 95 -17.21 13.23 9.20
C SER A 95 -16.08 14.23 8.89
N THR A 96 -15.66 15.04 9.85
CA THR A 96 -14.58 16.02 9.65
C THR A 96 -13.25 15.31 9.51
N LYS A 97 -12.96 14.38 10.41
CA LYS A 97 -11.71 13.60 10.37
C LYS A 97 -11.65 12.68 9.15
N ARG A 98 -12.75 11.99 8.83
CA ARG A 98 -12.83 11.15 7.62
C ARG A 98 -12.51 11.92 6.34
N ASN A 99 -13.08 13.12 6.19
CA ASN A 99 -12.82 13.95 5.01
C ASN A 99 -11.35 14.40 4.97
N ARG A 100 -10.76 14.80 6.09
CA ARG A 100 -9.33 15.19 6.14
C ARG A 100 -8.40 14.03 5.82
N ILE A 101 -8.71 12.82 6.28
CA ILE A 101 -7.96 11.60 5.94
C ILE A 101 -8.11 11.29 4.44
N LEU A 102 -9.33 11.36 3.90
CA LEU A 102 -9.55 11.16 2.46
C LEU A 102 -8.79 12.19 1.63
N ASP A 103 -8.85 13.47 2.00
CA ASP A 103 -8.12 14.54 1.32
C ASP A 103 -6.60 14.27 1.34
N LYS A 104 -6.08 13.74 2.46
CA LYS A 104 -4.68 13.38 2.58
C LYS A 104 -4.32 12.21 1.64
N ILE A 105 -5.13 11.17 1.58
CA ILE A 105 -4.95 10.03 0.67
C ILE A 105 -4.99 10.51 -0.78
N LEU A 106 -6.01 11.29 -1.14
CA LEU A 106 -6.19 11.78 -2.52
C LEU A 106 -5.14 12.82 -2.92
N SER A 107 -4.53 13.55 -1.98
CA SER A 107 -3.43 14.46 -2.29
C SER A 107 -2.16 13.73 -2.72
N GLU A 108 -1.95 12.50 -2.27
CA GLU A 108 -0.81 11.67 -2.64
C GLU A 108 -1.12 10.73 -3.81
N ILE A 109 -2.36 10.30 -3.98
CA ILE A 109 -2.80 9.33 -5.01
C ILE A 109 -1.84 8.11 -5.01
N PRO A 110 -1.75 7.34 -3.91
CA PRO A 110 -0.84 6.21 -3.83
C PRO A 110 -1.31 5.10 -4.77
N ASP A 111 -0.38 4.37 -5.39
CA ASP A 111 -0.70 3.15 -6.14
C ASP A 111 -1.21 2.05 -5.20
N LEU A 112 -0.62 1.99 -4.02
CA LEU A 112 -0.89 1.02 -2.96
C LEU A 112 -1.05 1.75 -1.62
N LEU A 113 -2.16 1.49 -0.93
CA LEU A 113 -2.45 2.06 0.38
C LEU A 113 -2.69 0.93 1.39
N GLY A 114 -1.88 0.87 2.44
CA GLY A 114 -2.13 0.04 3.62
C GLY A 114 -2.70 0.89 4.74
N VAL A 115 -3.83 0.49 5.30
CA VAL A 115 -4.45 1.19 6.44
C VAL A 115 -4.50 0.29 7.66
N GLN A 116 -4.39 0.89 8.85
CA GLN A 116 -4.51 0.21 10.14
C GLN A 116 -5.62 0.87 10.94
N GLU A 117 -6.13 0.16 11.94
CA GLU A 117 -7.27 0.58 12.75
C GLU A 117 -8.55 0.86 11.96
N GLU A 118 -8.67 0.22 10.82
CA GLU A 118 -9.84 0.35 9.98
C GLU A 118 -11.03 -0.39 10.58
N THR A 119 -11.91 0.35 11.26
CA THR A 119 -13.21 -0.16 11.74
C THR A 119 -14.21 -0.31 10.59
N THR A 120 -15.35 -0.96 10.84
CA THR A 120 -16.43 -1.05 9.84
C THR A 120 -16.85 0.33 9.32
N ALA A 121 -16.91 1.36 10.19
CA ALA A 121 -17.27 2.70 9.77
C ALA A 121 -16.23 3.37 8.87
N TRP A 122 -14.94 3.06 9.07
CA TRP A 122 -13.88 3.47 8.18
C TRP A 122 -13.96 2.76 6.83
N ALA A 123 -14.13 1.41 6.85
CA ALA A 123 -14.22 0.61 5.63
C ALA A 123 -15.39 1.06 4.75
N ASP A 124 -16.59 1.18 5.31
CA ASP A 124 -17.78 1.65 4.57
C ASP A 124 -17.54 3.01 3.89
N TYR A 125 -16.89 3.93 4.59
CA TYR A 125 -16.60 5.26 4.07
C TYR A 125 -15.52 5.25 2.98
N LEU A 126 -14.40 4.57 3.22
CA LEU A 126 -13.29 4.54 2.27
C LEU A 126 -13.63 3.72 1.02
N GLU A 127 -14.35 2.59 1.16
CA GLU A 127 -14.81 1.82 0.00
C GLU A 127 -15.75 2.64 -0.89
N GLU A 128 -16.68 3.39 -0.29
CA GLU A 128 -17.61 4.24 -1.06
C GLU A 128 -16.88 5.36 -1.80
N THR A 129 -15.95 6.04 -1.09
CA THR A 129 -15.33 7.26 -1.61
C THR A 129 -14.15 6.96 -2.56
N LEU A 130 -13.31 5.98 -2.24
CA LEU A 130 -12.14 5.62 -3.07
C LEU A 130 -12.51 4.80 -4.31
N LYS A 131 -13.70 4.19 -4.35
CA LYS A 131 -14.17 3.45 -5.52
C LYS A 131 -14.24 4.31 -6.78
N SER A 132 -14.64 5.58 -6.64
CA SER A 132 -14.68 6.51 -7.78
C SER A 132 -13.31 6.87 -8.33
N GLU A 133 -12.27 6.68 -7.51
CA GLU A 133 -10.86 6.91 -7.86
C GLU A 133 -10.15 5.61 -8.31
N GLY A 134 -10.91 4.54 -8.54
CA GLY A 134 -10.39 3.27 -9.06
C GLY A 134 -9.77 2.35 -8.01
N TYR A 135 -10.01 2.58 -6.72
CA TYR A 135 -9.47 1.69 -5.68
C TYR A 135 -10.45 0.57 -5.30
N VAL A 136 -9.86 -0.59 -4.99
CA VAL A 136 -10.56 -1.74 -4.41
C VAL A 136 -9.88 -2.12 -3.10
N ARG A 137 -10.71 -2.47 -2.12
CA ARG A 137 -10.30 -2.91 -0.79
C ARG A 137 -10.13 -4.42 -0.73
N VAL A 138 -9.07 -4.88 -0.03
CA VAL A 138 -8.86 -6.26 0.40
C VAL A 138 -8.52 -6.27 1.89
N GLY A 139 -9.03 -7.25 2.61
CA GLY A 139 -8.71 -7.49 4.02
C GLY A 139 -9.93 -7.84 4.84
N GLU A 140 -9.72 -8.73 5.81
CA GLU A 140 -10.72 -9.17 6.77
C GLU A 140 -10.54 -8.45 8.12
N PHE A 141 -11.63 -8.31 8.86
CA PHE A 141 -11.57 -7.81 10.22
C PHE A 141 -10.94 -8.84 11.15
N ARG A 142 -10.10 -8.40 12.06
CA ARG A 142 -9.34 -9.27 12.99
C ARG A 142 -10.23 -10.19 13.84
N SER A 143 -11.50 -9.83 14.05
CA SER A 143 -12.48 -10.64 14.77
C SER A 143 -13.89 -10.30 14.34
N THR A 144 -14.73 -11.32 14.21
CA THR A 144 -16.18 -11.18 14.02
C THR A 144 -16.94 -11.27 15.36
N SER A 145 -16.26 -11.64 16.45
CA SER A 145 -16.86 -11.79 17.78
C SER A 145 -17.25 -10.47 18.40
N THR A 146 -18.48 -10.35 18.86
CA THR A 146 -19.01 -9.23 19.64
C THR A 146 -19.05 -9.53 21.14
N SER A 147 -18.56 -10.70 21.56
CA SER A 147 -18.75 -11.22 22.93
C SER A 147 -17.78 -10.63 23.96
N HIS A 148 -16.71 -9.95 23.53
CA HIS A 148 -15.73 -9.33 24.42
C HIS A 148 -15.67 -7.82 24.18
N ALA A 149 -15.66 -7.00 25.23
CA ALA A 149 -15.64 -5.54 25.10
C ALA A 149 -14.46 -5.02 24.23
N TYR A 150 -13.31 -5.70 24.29
CA TYR A 150 -12.13 -5.40 23.49
C TYR A 150 -12.22 -5.89 22.03
N TYR A 151 -13.11 -6.82 21.73
CA TYR A 151 -13.35 -7.32 20.37
C TYR A 151 -14.54 -6.62 19.70
N SER A 152 -15.19 -5.66 20.39
CA SER A 152 -16.30 -4.90 19.83
C SER A 152 -15.88 -4.00 18.67
N TYR A 153 -14.60 -3.67 18.59
CA TYR A 153 -14.04 -2.93 17.47
C TYR A 153 -13.50 -3.93 16.45
N ARG A 154 -14.26 -4.12 15.37
CA ARG A 154 -13.84 -4.89 14.20
C ARG A 154 -12.84 -4.03 13.45
N GLU A 155 -11.56 -4.24 13.72
CA GLU A 155 -10.49 -3.56 13.02
C GLU A 155 -9.89 -4.49 11.97
N ALA A 156 -9.53 -3.90 10.82
CA ALA A 156 -8.74 -4.54 9.79
C ALA A 156 -7.40 -3.81 9.61
N SER A 157 -6.43 -4.52 9.05
CA SER A 157 -5.25 -3.97 8.42
C SER A 157 -5.43 -4.12 6.92
N ALA A 158 -6.27 -3.26 6.32
CA ALA A 158 -6.71 -3.42 4.95
C ALA A 158 -5.71 -2.86 3.93
N ILE A 159 -5.81 -3.36 2.70
CA ILE A 159 -5.08 -2.88 1.54
C ILE A 159 -6.08 -2.31 0.53
N TYR A 160 -5.77 -1.13 0.02
CA TYR A 160 -6.43 -0.53 -1.14
C TYR A 160 -5.40 -0.45 -2.28
N TYR A 161 -5.78 -0.93 -3.46
CA TYR A 161 -4.94 -0.86 -4.65
C TYR A 161 -5.74 -0.31 -5.84
N ASN A 162 -5.06 0.37 -6.76
CA ASN A 162 -5.70 0.96 -7.95
C ASN A 162 -5.90 -0.11 -9.03
N VAL A 163 -7.17 -0.40 -9.38
CA VAL A 163 -7.49 -1.44 -10.38
C VAL A 163 -7.21 -1.01 -11.82
N ASP A 164 -7.06 0.29 -12.09
CA ASP A 164 -6.68 0.73 -13.44
C ASP A 164 -5.24 0.30 -13.74
N ARG A 165 -4.40 0.28 -12.72
CA ARG A 165 -3.00 -0.13 -12.82
C ARG A 165 -2.76 -1.61 -12.54
N PHE A 166 -3.42 -2.18 -11.55
CA PHE A 166 -3.14 -3.54 -11.09
C PHE A 166 -4.26 -4.53 -11.38
N GLU A 167 -3.89 -5.79 -11.60
CA GLU A 167 -4.78 -6.94 -11.62
C GLU A 167 -4.52 -7.78 -10.37
N LEU A 168 -5.59 -8.15 -9.65
CA LEU A 168 -5.49 -9.04 -8.50
C LEU A 168 -5.28 -10.48 -8.97
N VAL A 169 -4.18 -11.09 -8.53
CA VAL A 169 -3.86 -12.49 -8.82
C VAL A 169 -4.30 -13.39 -7.66
N ASP A 170 -3.95 -12.99 -6.43
CA ASP A 170 -4.30 -13.73 -5.21
C ASP A 170 -4.37 -12.79 -4.01
N SER A 171 -5.04 -13.21 -2.94
CA SER A 171 -5.15 -12.40 -1.72
C SER A 171 -5.59 -13.23 -0.52
N GLY A 172 -5.33 -12.70 0.68
CA GLY A 172 -5.81 -13.30 1.91
C GLY A 172 -5.54 -12.45 3.14
N THR A 173 -6.00 -12.99 4.25
CA THR A 173 -5.70 -12.47 5.59
C THR A 173 -5.33 -13.62 6.49
N PHE A 174 -4.29 -13.47 7.29
CA PHE A 174 -3.90 -14.44 8.30
C PHE A 174 -3.68 -13.76 9.66
N TRP A 175 -3.83 -14.53 10.73
CA TRP A 175 -3.71 -14.03 12.10
C TRP A 175 -2.27 -14.15 12.60
N LEU A 176 -1.80 -13.11 13.27
CA LEU A 176 -0.47 -13.07 13.88
C LEU A 176 -0.49 -13.86 15.20
N SER A 177 -0.49 -15.18 15.06
CA SER A 177 -0.59 -16.14 16.17
C SER A 177 0.09 -17.46 15.82
N PRO A 178 0.26 -18.40 16.79
CA PRO A 178 0.72 -19.76 16.50
C PRO A 178 -0.20 -20.58 15.58
N THR A 179 -1.42 -20.09 15.34
CA THR A 179 -2.42 -20.72 14.47
C THR A 179 -2.93 -19.69 13.46
N PRO A 180 -2.10 -19.29 12.48
CA PRO A 180 -2.37 -18.14 11.61
C PRO A 180 -3.60 -18.28 10.73
N ASP A 181 -4.00 -19.51 10.41
CA ASP A 181 -5.15 -19.79 9.55
C ASP A 181 -6.47 -19.94 10.34
N VAL A 182 -6.45 -19.65 11.65
CA VAL A 182 -7.64 -19.73 12.52
C VAL A 182 -8.15 -18.32 12.78
N GLU A 183 -9.34 -18.00 12.25
CA GLU A 183 -10.00 -16.70 12.44
C GLU A 183 -10.14 -16.34 13.93
N GLY A 184 -9.77 -15.10 14.25
CA GLY A 184 -9.84 -14.56 15.61
C GLY A 184 -8.80 -15.12 16.58
N SER A 185 -7.82 -15.89 16.10
CA SER A 185 -6.79 -16.44 16.97
C SER A 185 -5.91 -15.35 17.57
N VAL A 186 -5.57 -15.53 18.85
CA VAL A 186 -4.76 -14.60 19.65
C VAL A 186 -3.39 -15.21 19.92
N ALA A 187 -2.36 -14.39 19.93
CA ALA A 187 -0.96 -14.78 20.09
C ALA A 187 -0.57 -15.25 21.53
N GLY A 188 -1.53 -15.69 22.34
CA GLY A 188 -1.31 -16.14 23.72
C GLY A 188 -0.32 -17.31 23.84
N GLY A 189 -0.15 -18.11 22.76
CA GLY A 189 0.86 -19.14 22.68
C GLY A 189 2.29 -18.63 22.49
N TRP A 190 2.47 -17.40 22.02
CA TRP A 190 3.77 -16.74 21.95
C TRP A 190 4.11 -15.99 23.24
N HIS A 191 3.13 -15.24 23.76
CA HIS A 191 3.28 -14.53 25.03
C HIS A 191 1.94 -14.26 25.69
N SER A 192 1.88 -14.39 27.03
CA SER A 192 0.64 -14.24 27.82
C SER A 192 0.09 -12.80 27.87
N ALA A 193 0.85 -11.80 27.43
CA ALA A 193 0.39 -10.42 27.32
C ALA A 193 -0.53 -10.18 26.10
N ALA A 194 -0.64 -11.12 25.17
CA ALA A 194 -1.50 -10.97 23.99
C ALA A 194 -2.97 -10.81 24.40
N LEU A 195 -3.54 -9.65 24.10
CA LEU A 195 -4.92 -9.30 24.45
C LEU A 195 -5.87 -9.40 23.26
N PHE A 196 -5.38 -9.08 22.05
CA PHE A 196 -6.20 -8.95 20.85
C PHE A 196 -5.70 -9.85 19.72
N PRO A 197 -6.59 -10.34 18.85
CA PRO A 197 -6.15 -10.83 17.55
C PRO A 197 -5.47 -9.71 16.76
N ARG A 198 -4.40 -10.03 16.07
CA ARG A 198 -3.76 -9.15 15.08
C ARG A 198 -3.72 -9.89 13.76
N VAL A 199 -3.82 -9.15 12.67
CA VAL A 199 -3.88 -9.73 11.32
C VAL A 199 -2.85 -9.08 10.41
N CYS A 200 -2.49 -9.86 9.39
CA CYS A 200 -1.79 -9.35 8.22
C CYS A 200 -2.65 -9.65 6.99
N THR A 201 -2.98 -8.62 6.24
CA THR A 201 -3.60 -8.75 4.92
C THR A 201 -2.50 -8.77 3.86
N TRP A 202 -2.69 -9.58 2.82
CA TRP A 202 -1.78 -9.64 1.70
C TRP A 202 -2.53 -9.75 0.38
N VAL A 203 -1.90 -9.24 -0.68
CA VAL A 203 -2.33 -9.36 -2.05
C VAL A 203 -1.14 -9.75 -2.93
N VAL A 204 -1.37 -10.53 -3.97
CA VAL A 204 -0.48 -10.67 -5.12
C VAL A 204 -1.12 -9.91 -6.27
N LEU A 205 -0.38 -8.96 -6.80
CA LEU A 205 -0.83 -8.06 -7.86
C LEU A 205 0.06 -8.21 -9.08
N LYS A 206 -0.54 -8.09 -10.26
CA LYS A 206 0.18 -7.93 -11.52
C LYS A 206 0.08 -6.49 -11.98
N ASP A 207 1.22 -5.82 -12.10
CA ASP A 207 1.29 -4.46 -12.65
C ASP A 207 1.09 -4.53 -14.18
N LYS A 208 0.04 -3.92 -14.66
CA LYS A 208 -0.33 -3.91 -16.09
C LYS A 208 0.68 -3.16 -16.95
N LEU A 209 1.46 -2.25 -16.35
CA LEU A 209 2.46 -1.46 -17.08
C LEU A 209 3.75 -2.25 -17.29
N SER A 210 4.29 -2.87 -16.25
CA SER A 210 5.56 -3.61 -16.30
C SER A 210 5.38 -5.10 -16.59
N GLY A 211 4.18 -5.65 -16.35
CA GLY A 211 3.92 -7.09 -16.36
C GLY A 211 4.43 -7.83 -15.12
N LEU A 212 5.05 -7.13 -14.17
CA LEU A 212 5.59 -7.72 -12.94
C LEU A 212 4.46 -8.22 -12.04
N GLU A 213 4.63 -9.42 -11.49
CA GLU A 213 3.87 -9.91 -10.35
C GLU A 213 4.65 -9.65 -9.06
N PHE A 214 3.99 -9.05 -8.08
CA PHE A 214 4.57 -8.74 -6.77
C PHE A 214 3.53 -8.88 -5.68
N ALA A 215 3.98 -9.05 -4.44
CA ALA A 215 3.10 -9.09 -3.28
C ALA A 215 3.11 -7.77 -2.50
N TYR A 216 2.01 -7.50 -1.80
CA TYR A 216 1.95 -6.42 -0.83
C TYR A 216 1.29 -6.91 0.45
N PHE A 217 1.97 -6.71 1.58
CA PHE A 217 1.54 -7.07 2.92
C PHE A 217 1.27 -5.82 3.75
N ASN A 218 0.21 -5.83 4.55
CA ASN A 218 -0.10 -4.74 5.48
C ASN A 218 -0.55 -5.29 6.84
N SER A 219 -0.04 -4.72 7.92
CA SER A 219 -0.33 -5.23 9.27
C SER A 219 -0.33 -4.12 10.33
N HIS A 220 -0.95 -4.43 11.49
CA HIS A 220 -0.85 -3.65 12.71
C HIS A 220 -0.42 -4.59 13.84
N PHE A 221 0.82 -4.41 14.35
CA PHE A 221 1.39 -5.29 15.37
C PHE A 221 0.80 -5.03 16.76
N SER A 222 1.03 -5.99 17.64
CA SER A 222 0.70 -5.86 19.05
C SER A 222 1.53 -4.78 19.73
N TYR A 223 0.89 -3.90 20.49
CA TYR A 223 1.61 -2.94 21.33
C TYR A 223 2.04 -3.54 22.68
N GLU A 224 1.49 -4.70 23.05
CA GLU A 224 1.58 -5.23 24.43
C GLU A 224 2.98 -5.75 24.79
N HIS A 225 3.67 -6.42 23.85
CA HIS A 225 4.98 -7.04 24.17
C HIS A 225 5.87 -7.22 22.94
N GLU A 226 7.17 -7.01 23.11
CA GLU A 226 8.19 -7.18 22.06
C GLU A 226 8.22 -8.58 21.44
N THR A 227 8.06 -9.65 22.25
CA THR A 227 8.00 -11.03 21.76
C THR A 227 6.87 -11.22 20.73
N LEU A 228 5.70 -10.59 20.97
CA LEU A 228 4.57 -10.67 20.04
C LEU A 228 4.91 -10.02 18.70
N ARG A 229 5.60 -8.89 18.72
CA ARG A 229 6.04 -8.18 17.52
C ARG A 229 7.13 -8.95 16.77
N ASN A 230 8.09 -9.51 17.51
CA ASN A 230 9.17 -10.30 16.90
C ASN A 230 8.66 -11.56 16.21
N GLU A 231 7.76 -12.32 16.86
CA GLU A 231 7.15 -13.53 16.26
C GLU A 231 6.23 -13.16 15.10
N SER A 232 5.50 -12.03 15.17
CA SER A 232 4.71 -11.51 14.06
C SER A 232 5.57 -11.17 12.85
N ALA A 233 6.70 -10.49 13.07
CA ALA A 233 7.65 -10.16 12.01
C ALA A 233 8.20 -11.43 11.33
N LYS A 234 8.63 -12.41 12.11
CA LYS A 234 9.13 -13.70 11.58
C LYS A 234 8.08 -14.43 10.74
N LEU A 235 6.82 -14.44 11.21
CA LEU A 235 5.73 -15.09 10.48
C LEU A 235 5.48 -14.40 9.12
N ILE A 236 5.43 -13.07 9.10
CA ILE A 236 5.22 -12.32 7.85
C ILE A 236 6.40 -12.53 6.91
N ILE A 237 7.63 -12.43 7.39
CA ILE A 237 8.83 -12.64 6.56
C ILE A 237 8.85 -14.05 5.97
N SER A 238 8.50 -15.08 6.77
CA SER A 238 8.38 -16.44 6.26
C SER A 238 7.37 -16.56 5.11
N ARG A 239 6.23 -15.87 5.21
CA ARG A 239 5.21 -15.86 4.13
C ARG A 239 5.70 -15.11 2.88
N ILE A 240 6.44 -14.02 3.06
CA ILE A 240 7.06 -13.29 1.93
C ILE A 240 8.09 -14.18 1.23
N GLU A 241 8.97 -14.85 1.98
CA GLU A 241 9.96 -15.77 1.43
C GLU A 241 9.33 -16.99 0.74
N GLU A 242 8.22 -17.53 1.28
CA GLU A 242 7.47 -18.63 0.68
C GLU A 242 6.87 -18.27 -0.69
N LEU A 243 6.43 -17.01 -0.88
CA LEU A 243 5.94 -16.54 -2.18
C LEU A 243 7.06 -16.44 -3.22
N GLY A 244 8.27 -16.05 -2.80
CA GLY A 244 9.45 -15.99 -3.66
C GLY A 244 9.35 -14.99 -4.82
N ILE A 245 8.51 -13.97 -4.69
CA ILE A 245 8.34 -12.86 -5.64
C ILE A 245 8.65 -11.53 -4.95
N PRO A 246 8.95 -10.45 -5.69
CA PRO A 246 9.12 -9.11 -5.13
C PRO A 246 7.96 -8.74 -4.22
N ALA A 247 8.23 -8.06 -3.11
CA ALA A 247 7.18 -7.71 -2.16
C ALA A 247 7.39 -6.36 -1.50
N PHE A 248 6.27 -5.67 -1.19
CA PHE A 248 6.21 -4.58 -0.22
C PHE A 248 5.60 -5.09 1.09
N PHE A 249 5.99 -4.49 2.20
CA PHE A 249 5.38 -4.68 3.50
C PHE A 249 5.25 -3.35 4.22
N SER A 250 4.05 -3.04 4.71
CA SER A 250 3.80 -1.81 5.47
C SER A 250 2.99 -2.05 6.72
N GLY A 251 2.96 -1.06 7.59
CA GLY A 251 2.06 -1.05 8.74
C GLY A 251 2.53 -0.19 9.89
N ASP A 252 1.64 -0.07 10.87
CA ASP A 252 1.97 0.32 12.24
C ASP A 252 2.52 -0.91 12.97
N LEU A 253 3.83 -0.98 13.12
CA LEU A 253 4.48 -2.14 13.73
C LEU A 253 4.69 -1.99 15.25
N ASN A 254 4.24 -0.87 15.82
CA ASN A 254 4.25 -0.60 17.26
C ASN A 254 5.63 -0.73 17.93
N PHE A 255 6.70 -0.61 17.17
CA PHE A 255 8.07 -0.59 17.71
C PHE A 255 8.94 0.46 17.04
N ALA A 256 9.90 0.97 17.76
CA ALA A 256 10.94 1.85 17.26
C ALA A 256 12.21 1.06 16.93
N SER A 257 12.76 1.22 15.72
CA SER A 257 13.92 0.47 15.23
C SER A 257 15.17 0.61 16.12
N ASN A 258 15.29 1.69 16.89
CA ASN A 258 16.38 1.92 17.83
C ASN A 258 16.12 1.32 19.23
N GLU A 259 14.93 0.79 19.50
CA GLU A 259 14.57 0.16 20.77
C GLU A 259 14.46 -1.37 20.63
N GLU A 260 13.84 -1.85 19.53
CA GLU A 260 13.66 -3.29 19.24
C GLU A 260 14.49 -3.73 18.05
N THR A 261 15.79 -3.81 18.28
CA THR A 261 16.78 -4.13 17.24
C THR A 261 16.60 -5.52 16.64
N ASP A 262 16.16 -6.51 17.43
CA ASP A 262 16.00 -7.89 16.97
C ASP A 262 14.79 -8.03 16.02
N THR A 263 13.66 -7.37 16.36
CA THR A 263 12.47 -7.33 15.47
C THR A 263 12.81 -6.61 14.16
N TYR A 264 13.48 -5.46 14.25
CA TYR A 264 13.91 -4.71 13.09
C TYR A 264 14.91 -5.50 12.22
N ALA A 265 15.89 -6.17 12.86
CA ALA A 265 16.88 -6.99 12.16
C ALA A 265 16.23 -8.19 11.44
N ALA A 266 15.20 -8.81 12.03
CA ALA A 266 14.48 -9.91 11.39
C ALA A 266 13.82 -9.48 10.07
N ILE A 267 13.21 -8.29 10.03
CA ILE A 267 12.61 -7.74 8.81
C ILE A 267 13.69 -7.31 7.83
N THR A 268 14.69 -6.55 8.32
CA THR A 268 15.74 -5.99 7.45
C THR A 268 16.80 -6.99 7.02
N ALA A 269 16.73 -8.24 7.44
CA ALA A 269 17.49 -9.32 6.82
C ALA A 269 17.08 -9.56 5.36
N VAL A 270 15.78 -9.44 5.05
CA VAL A 270 15.17 -9.76 3.75
C VAL A 270 14.71 -8.51 2.99
N MET A 271 14.29 -7.45 3.71
CA MET A 271 13.70 -6.24 3.13
C MET A 271 14.52 -4.99 3.46
N ASP A 272 14.43 -3.98 2.62
CA ASP A 272 14.97 -2.65 2.88
C ASP A 272 13.89 -1.74 3.46
N ASP A 273 14.19 -1.03 4.56
CA ASP A 273 13.36 0.04 5.11
C ASP A 273 13.46 1.27 4.21
N SER A 274 12.34 1.70 3.61
CA SER A 274 12.28 2.84 2.70
C SER A 274 12.89 4.11 3.29
N ARG A 275 12.73 4.33 4.60
CA ARG A 275 13.28 5.50 5.29
C ARG A 275 14.80 5.53 5.28
N THR A 276 15.44 4.37 5.43
CA THR A 276 16.91 4.27 5.48
C THR A 276 17.53 4.05 4.11
N ALA A 277 16.80 3.45 3.17
CA ALA A 277 17.25 3.16 1.83
C ALA A 277 17.09 4.34 0.87
N SER A 278 16.11 5.23 1.11
CA SER A 278 15.83 6.37 0.23
C SER A 278 16.92 7.45 0.33
N PRO A 279 17.42 7.96 -0.80
CA PRO A 279 18.30 9.14 -0.82
C PRO A 279 17.61 10.43 -0.36
N GLU A 280 16.28 10.52 -0.57
CA GLU A 280 15.45 11.63 -0.09
C GLU A 280 14.57 11.12 1.04
N THR A 281 14.93 11.42 2.29
CA THR A 281 14.20 10.92 3.45
C THR A 281 13.86 12.01 4.46
N MET A 282 12.65 11.92 5.03
CA MET A 282 12.26 12.72 6.17
C MET A 282 12.48 11.93 7.48
N ASN A 283 13.01 12.62 8.49
CA ASN A 283 13.16 12.08 9.82
C ASN A 283 12.08 12.65 10.75
N GLY A 284 11.68 11.87 11.74
CA GLY A 284 10.66 12.26 12.72
C GLY A 284 10.02 11.04 13.35
N ASN A 285 9.08 11.27 14.24
CA ASN A 285 8.16 10.24 14.72
C ASN A 285 6.92 10.21 13.81
N THR A 286 6.23 9.08 13.80
CA THR A 286 4.95 8.94 13.11
C THR A 286 3.80 8.92 14.10
N PHE A 287 3.96 8.31 15.28
CA PHE A 287 2.98 8.39 16.37
C PHE A 287 3.23 9.66 17.19
N HIS A 288 2.31 10.60 17.14
CA HIS A 288 2.40 11.90 17.84
C HIS A 288 1.32 12.09 18.90
N ASN A 289 0.39 11.16 19.04
CA ASN A 289 -0.70 11.21 20.04
C ASN A 289 -1.30 12.62 20.17
N TYR A 290 -1.76 13.16 19.04
CA TYR A 290 -2.34 14.51 18.90
C TYR A 290 -1.39 15.66 19.29
N GLY A 291 -0.23 15.69 18.64
CA GLY A 291 0.69 16.85 18.64
C GLY A 291 1.81 16.83 19.67
N TYR A 292 2.07 15.70 20.33
CA TYR A 292 3.28 15.55 21.14
C TYR A 292 4.49 15.33 20.25
N ALA A 293 5.57 16.04 20.54
CA ALA A 293 6.80 15.91 19.78
C ALA A 293 7.53 14.58 20.10
N ALA A 294 8.46 14.22 19.21
CA ALA A 294 9.32 13.06 19.41
C ALA A 294 10.02 13.12 20.77
N GLY A 295 9.85 12.06 21.58
CA GLY A 295 10.41 11.95 22.92
C GLY A 295 9.61 12.64 24.03
N GLU A 296 8.55 13.39 23.72
CA GLU A 296 7.67 13.94 24.76
C GLU A 296 6.79 12.87 25.42
N SER A 297 6.50 13.09 26.70
CA SER A 297 5.60 12.21 27.47
C SER A 297 4.14 12.69 27.38
N TYR A 298 3.21 11.74 27.33
CA TYR A 298 1.77 11.94 27.39
C TYR A 298 1.17 10.92 28.37
N GLY A 299 0.38 11.37 29.34
CA GLY A 299 -0.09 10.46 30.40
C GLY A 299 1.07 9.69 31.02
N ASP A 300 1.00 8.36 30.99
CA ASP A 300 2.06 7.42 31.38
C ASP A 300 2.88 6.88 30.20
N GLY A 301 2.59 7.34 28.96
CA GLY A 301 3.28 6.96 27.72
C GLY A 301 4.30 7.99 27.24
N LYS A 302 4.92 7.69 26.09
CA LYS A 302 5.91 8.56 25.46
C LYS A 302 5.94 8.34 23.93
N CYS A 303 5.92 9.44 23.17
CA CYS A 303 6.15 9.41 21.72
C CYS A 303 7.58 8.94 21.41
N LYS A 304 7.73 8.05 20.47
CA LYS A 304 9.04 7.54 20.03
C LYS A 304 9.83 8.63 19.32
N THR A 305 11.14 8.46 19.24
CA THR A 305 12.03 9.42 18.56
C THR A 305 12.23 9.10 17.07
N VAL A 306 11.80 7.92 16.66
CA VAL A 306 11.81 7.43 15.27
C VAL A 306 10.42 6.87 14.94
N PRO A 307 10.09 6.67 13.66
CA PRO A 307 8.83 6.07 13.25
C PRO A 307 8.56 4.72 13.89
N ILE A 308 7.26 4.42 14.11
CA ILE A 308 6.74 3.09 14.40
C ILE A 308 5.89 2.54 13.25
N ASP A 309 5.62 3.39 12.27
CA ASP A 309 5.01 3.04 10.99
C ASP A 309 6.12 2.86 9.95
N TYR A 310 6.01 1.82 9.13
CA TYR A 310 7.05 1.43 8.20
C TYR A 310 6.49 1.10 6.82
N ILE A 311 7.34 1.27 5.80
CA ILE A 311 7.19 0.70 4.46
C ILE A 311 8.52 0.07 4.10
N PHE A 312 8.49 -1.23 3.78
CA PHE A 312 9.63 -2.02 3.36
C PHE A 312 9.41 -2.55 1.94
N ALA A 313 10.51 -2.85 1.25
CA ALA A 313 10.51 -3.59 -0.01
C ALA A 313 11.57 -4.69 0.02
N THR A 314 11.33 -5.82 -0.65
CA THR A 314 12.34 -6.88 -0.78
C THR A 314 13.61 -6.37 -1.42
N LYS A 315 14.76 -6.81 -0.89
CA LYS A 315 16.09 -6.32 -1.26
C LYS A 315 16.39 -6.60 -2.73
N GLY A 316 16.81 -5.56 -3.43
CA GLY A 316 17.29 -5.67 -4.82
C GLY A 316 16.17 -5.73 -5.87
N ASP A 317 14.89 -5.72 -5.46
CA ASP A 317 13.78 -5.75 -6.40
C ASP A 317 13.28 -4.33 -6.74
N PHE A 318 13.30 -3.43 -5.76
CA PHE A 318 12.83 -2.05 -5.92
C PHE A 318 13.85 -1.06 -5.36
N ASP A 319 14.11 0.02 -6.09
CA ASP A 319 14.93 1.12 -5.63
C ASP A 319 14.07 2.14 -4.87
N ALA A 320 14.30 2.32 -3.58
CA ALA A 320 13.63 3.35 -2.79
C ALA A 320 14.16 4.75 -3.17
N ILE A 321 13.28 5.63 -3.64
CA ILE A 321 13.64 6.96 -4.13
C ILE A 321 13.42 8.04 -3.08
N SER A 322 12.27 8.00 -2.41
CA SER A 322 11.96 8.97 -1.37
C SER A 322 11.07 8.38 -0.29
N PHE A 323 11.22 8.90 0.94
CA PHE A 323 10.35 8.61 2.08
C PHE A 323 9.87 9.92 2.70
N LYS A 324 8.57 10.03 2.93
CA LYS A 324 7.92 11.21 3.51
C LYS A 324 7.08 10.82 4.73
N ILE A 325 7.06 11.72 5.72
CA ILE A 325 6.07 11.72 6.81
C ILE A 325 5.12 12.88 6.53
N LEU A 326 3.83 12.61 6.37
CA LEU A 326 2.83 13.62 6.06
C LEU A 326 2.38 14.34 7.34
N SER A 327 3.32 15.02 7.98
CA SER A 327 3.07 15.74 9.22
C SER A 327 2.14 16.91 9.03
N GLU A 328 1.39 17.22 10.08
CA GLU A 328 0.58 18.43 10.19
C GLU A 328 0.86 19.13 11.52
N THR A 329 0.38 20.35 11.66
CA THR A 329 0.58 21.16 12.85
C THR A 329 -0.76 21.50 13.47
N GLY A 330 -0.82 21.47 14.80
CA GLY A 330 -1.99 21.82 15.60
C GLY A 330 -1.58 22.07 17.05
N ASP A 331 -2.51 22.43 17.88
CA ASP A 331 -2.28 22.61 19.31
C ASP A 331 -2.10 21.25 19.99
N LYS A 332 -1.07 21.14 20.82
CA LYS A 332 -0.71 19.90 21.51
C LYS A 332 -1.85 19.44 22.43
N GLY A 333 -2.31 18.21 22.20
CA GLY A 333 -3.40 17.59 22.93
C GLY A 333 -4.79 18.01 22.47
N ASP A 334 -4.90 18.88 21.47
CA ASP A 334 -6.18 19.18 20.84
C ASP A 334 -6.49 18.20 19.72
N VAL A 335 -7.31 17.21 20.04
CA VAL A 335 -7.70 16.14 19.12
C VAL A 335 -8.38 16.68 17.86
N SER A 336 -9.02 17.86 17.91
CA SER A 336 -9.72 18.44 16.77
C SER A 336 -8.76 18.98 15.69
N ASP A 337 -7.52 19.29 16.06
CA ASP A 337 -6.51 19.82 15.15
C ASP A 337 -5.90 18.75 14.27
N TYR A 338 -5.99 17.48 14.67
CA TYR A 338 -5.36 16.36 13.98
C TYR A 338 -6.40 15.43 13.34
N TYR A 339 -6.08 14.78 12.21
CA TYR A 339 -6.94 13.79 11.56
C TYR A 339 -6.81 12.40 12.18
N SER A 340 -5.63 12.02 12.67
CA SER A 340 -5.30 10.79 13.38
C SER A 340 -4.28 11.12 14.49
N ASP A 341 -3.98 10.21 15.37
CA ASP A 341 -2.85 10.27 16.31
C ASP A 341 -1.53 9.80 15.69
N HIS A 342 -1.59 9.30 14.44
CA HIS A 342 -0.45 9.00 13.58
C HIS A 342 -0.37 9.93 12.38
N PHE A 343 0.85 10.19 11.92
CA PHE A 343 1.09 10.74 10.59
C PHE A 343 1.19 9.62 9.57
N ALA A 344 0.54 9.78 8.43
CA ALA A 344 0.73 8.87 7.31
C ALA A 344 2.17 8.95 6.79
N ILE A 345 2.65 7.84 6.25
CA ILE A 345 3.95 7.77 5.57
C ILE A 345 3.78 7.37 4.11
N VAL A 346 4.65 7.89 3.26
CA VAL A 346 4.67 7.62 1.82
C VAL A 346 6.09 7.31 1.38
N ALA A 347 6.24 6.23 0.61
CA ALA A 347 7.49 5.89 -0.05
C ALA A 347 7.27 5.81 -1.56
N ASN A 348 8.21 6.39 -2.33
CA ASN A 348 8.26 6.23 -3.77
C ASN A 348 9.40 5.28 -4.11
N TYR A 349 9.09 4.35 -5.02
CA TYR A 349 10.01 3.34 -5.50
C TYR A 349 10.11 3.36 -7.01
N GLN A 350 11.21 2.82 -7.52
CA GLN A 350 11.40 2.53 -8.94
C GLN A 350 11.77 1.08 -9.13
N LEU A 351 11.27 0.52 -10.22
CA LEU A 351 11.64 -0.77 -10.75
C LEU A 351 12.20 -0.58 -12.15
N THR A 352 13.41 -1.05 -12.41
CA THR A 352 13.97 -1.08 -13.76
C THR A 352 13.86 -2.48 -14.33
N VAL A 353 13.03 -2.63 -15.36
CA VAL A 353 12.87 -3.88 -16.11
C VAL A 353 13.75 -3.83 -17.35
N VAL A 354 14.59 -4.83 -17.50
CA VAL A 354 15.44 -4.98 -18.69
C VAL A 354 14.78 -5.97 -19.65
N TYR A 355 14.39 -5.48 -20.82
CA TYR A 355 13.84 -6.31 -21.88
C TYR A 355 14.96 -6.75 -22.79
N GLU A 356 15.21 -8.02 -22.82
CA GLU A 356 16.08 -8.58 -23.85
C GLU A 356 15.33 -8.58 -25.19
N ARG A 357 15.88 -7.94 -26.19
CA ARG A 357 15.35 -7.94 -27.56
C ARG A 357 15.77 -9.18 -28.33
#